data_2995f1a80ecc3910424c56f3d5b3cd7f
#
_entry.id   2995f1a80ecc3910424c56f3d5b3cd7f
#
_cell.length_a   1.000
_cell.length_b   1.000
_cell.length_c   1.000
_cell.angle_alpha   90.00
_cell.angle_beta   90.00
_cell.angle_gamma   90.00
#
_symmetry.space_group_name_H-M   'P 1'
#
loop_
_entity.id
_entity.type
_entity.pdbx_description
1 polymer ?
#
loop_
_entity_poly.entity_id
_entity_poly.type
_entity_poly.pdbx_seq_one_letter_code
_entity_poly.pdbx_strand_id
1 'polypeptide(L)'
;MSMNVFLPSLPGMAAWFEVDYSVMQLSVAVYLAMNAILQILVGPISDKFGRRPIILGAVLIYLVATLGCILAPNATVFLIFRMMQAVIAVAMVLSRAVVRDIYSQDRAASMIGYVTMGMAVVPMIAPAIGGMLEQIWGWRANFALLMLCGGMVFIIAWNDLGETARKSDNTLAGQFREYPELLKSPRFWGYCMASALGSGAFFAYLGGAPFVASDVFGLSPSEMGLYFAAPSIGYFLGNWITGAFAARVGVNRMVLYGTLIGTFGMALSLVSSYTGHSGPISFFGFMTLVGIGNGMTISNATAGMLSVRPHLAGTASGLGAAIMIGGGAALSALAGALLVPGAGEFPLIWIMFITSALAILAILSVVWRERQIGM
;
A
#
# COMPACT_ATOMS: atom_id res chain seq x y z
N MET A 1 6.93 -6.12 4.46
CA MET A 1 6.67 -6.96 5.64
C MET A 1 5.91 -6.23 6.72
N SER A 2 6.35 -5.10 7.21
CA SER A 2 5.77 -4.40 8.38
C SER A 2 4.27 -4.13 8.30
N MET A 3 3.70 -3.96 7.11
CA MET A 3 2.27 -3.73 6.91
C MET A 3 1.44 -5.03 6.88
N ASN A 4 2.02 -6.13 6.41
CA ASN A 4 1.22 -7.30 6.00
C ASN A 4 1.38 -8.52 6.93
N VAL A 5 2.54 -8.67 7.61
CA VAL A 5 2.84 -9.89 8.38
C VAL A 5 1.89 -10.10 9.56
N PHE A 6 1.46 -9.03 10.22
CA PHE A 6 0.64 -9.09 11.42
C PHE A 6 -0.89 -9.06 11.14
N LEU A 7 -1.32 -8.91 9.86
CA LEU A 7 -2.75 -8.82 9.52
C LEU A 7 -3.56 -10.01 10.02
N PRO A 8 -3.09 -11.27 9.89
CA PRO A 8 -3.80 -12.42 10.44
C PRO A 8 -3.95 -12.39 11.97
N SER A 9 -3.13 -11.61 12.66
CA SER A 9 -3.15 -11.47 14.12
C SER A 9 -4.14 -10.43 14.62
N LEU A 10 -4.72 -9.58 13.75
CA LEU A 10 -5.59 -8.48 14.19
C LEU A 10 -6.77 -8.93 15.08
N PRO A 11 -7.51 -10.01 14.74
CA PRO A 11 -8.58 -10.49 15.62
C PRO A 11 -8.07 -10.99 16.97
N GLY A 12 -6.97 -11.75 16.99
CA GLY A 12 -6.32 -12.23 18.21
C GLY A 12 -5.78 -11.08 19.07
N MET A 13 -5.25 -10.01 18.45
CA MET A 13 -4.80 -8.82 19.14
C MET A 13 -5.96 -8.03 19.75
N ALA A 14 -7.11 -7.94 19.06
CA ALA A 14 -8.31 -7.30 19.59
C ALA A 14 -8.79 -8.01 20.86
N ALA A 15 -8.84 -9.34 20.81
CA ALA A 15 -9.17 -10.16 21.98
C ALA A 15 -8.13 -10.02 23.12
N TRP A 16 -6.82 -9.99 22.79
CA TRP A 16 -5.75 -9.83 23.78
C TRP A 16 -5.80 -8.51 24.53
N PHE A 17 -6.09 -7.41 23.83
CA PHE A 17 -6.16 -6.07 24.42
C PHE A 17 -7.56 -5.73 24.95
N GLU A 18 -8.52 -6.65 24.84
CA GLU A 18 -9.92 -6.47 25.25
C GLU A 18 -10.57 -5.23 24.66
N VAL A 19 -10.35 -5.01 23.35
CA VAL A 19 -10.89 -3.88 22.59
C VAL A 19 -11.66 -4.35 21.36
N ASP A 20 -12.54 -3.50 20.84
CA ASP A 20 -13.23 -3.76 19.60
C ASP A 20 -12.24 -3.92 18.43
N TYR A 21 -12.61 -4.76 17.47
CA TYR A 21 -11.81 -4.95 16.24
C TYR A 21 -11.51 -3.62 15.53
N SER A 22 -12.47 -2.69 15.51
CA SER A 22 -12.32 -1.35 14.92
C SER A 22 -11.14 -0.56 15.49
N VAL A 23 -10.88 -0.69 16.81
CA VAL A 23 -9.72 -0.07 17.46
C VAL A 23 -8.42 -0.71 16.99
N MET A 24 -8.38 -2.05 16.91
CA MET A 24 -7.17 -2.75 16.48
C MET A 24 -6.88 -2.54 15.00
N GLN A 25 -7.92 -2.43 14.16
CA GLN A 25 -7.82 -2.11 12.74
C GLN A 25 -7.21 -0.72 12.50
N LEU A 26 -7.34 0.24 13.44
CA LEU A 26 -6.62 1.52 13.35
C LEU A 26 -5.11 1.35 13.24
N SER A 27 -4.55 0.22 13.68
CA SER A 27 -3.12 -0.08 13.49
C SER A 27 -2.70 -0.15 12.02
N VAL A 28 -3.62 -0.45 11.11
CA VAL A 28 -3.41 -0.39 9.65
C VAL A 28 -3.63 1.05 9.17
N ALA A 29 -4.75 1.66 9.55
CA ALA A 29 -5.14 2.99 9.07
C ALA A 29 -4.14 4.09 9.50
N VAL A 30 -3.75 4.13 10.79
CA VAL A 30 -2.78 5.13 11.29
C VAL A 30 -1.38 4.93 10.70
N TYR A 31 -0.98 3.66 10.48
CA TYR A 31 0.27 3.36 9.80
C TYR A 31 0.28 3.89 8.36
N LEU A 32 -0.81 3.69 7.61
CA LEU A 32 -0.97 4.21 6.25
C LEU A 32 -1.01 5.74 6.23
N ALA A 33 -1.74 6.36 7.16
CA ALA A 33 -1.82 7.81 7.27
C ALA A 33 -0.45 8.45 7.52
N MET A 34 0.31 7.89 8.46
CA MET A 34 1.67 8.36 8.74
C MET A 34 2.61 8.12 7.55
N ASN A 35 2.48 6.97 6.86
CA ASN A 35 3.23 6.70 5.64
C ASN A 35 2.92 7.73 4.55
N ALA A 36 1.66 8.12 4.35
CA ALA A 36 1.28 9.16 3.40
C ALA A 36 1.95 10.51 3.69
N ILE A 37 2.01 10.92 4.96
CA ILE A 37 2.70 12.14 5.38
C ILE A 37 4.20 12.04 5.09
N LEU A 38 4.82 10.93 5.43
CA LEU A 38 6.25 10.71 5.21
C LEU A 38 6.63 10.69 3.74
N GLN A 39 5.75 10.20 2.84
CA GLN A 39 5.98 10.23 1.38
C GLN A 39 6.23 11.66 0.85
N ILE A 40 5.58 12.66 1.44
CA ILE A 40 5.75 14.07 1.05
C ILE A 40 7.05 14.65 1.59
N LEU A 41 7.41 14.30 2.83
CA LEU A 41 8.48 14.96 3.58
C LEU A 41 9.86 14.37 3.33
N VAL A 42 9.94 13.08 2.98
CA VAL A 42 11.21 12.34 2.99
C VAL A 42 12.20 12.79 1.95
N GLY A 43 11.73 13.16 0.74
CA GLY A 43 12.59 13.60 -0.35
C GLY A 43 13.45 14.78 0.06
N PRO A 44 12.84 15.96 0.31
CA PRO A 44 13.57 17.17 0.68
C PRO A 44 14.41 17.05 1.96
N ILE A 45 13.93 16.29 2.95
CA ILE A 45 14.69 16.05 4.19
C ILE A 45 15.98 15.30 3.88
N SER A 46 15.90 14.26 3.05
CA SER A 46 17.09 13.47 2.68
C SER A 46 18.05 14.20 1.75
N ASP A 47 17.54 15.10 0.90
CA ASP A 47 18.37 15.94 0.04
C ASP A 47 19.18 16.97 0.85
N LYS A 48 18.63 17.43 1.99
CA LYS A 48 19.30 18.38 2.89
C LYS A 48 20.28 17.71 3.85
N PHE A 49 19.88 16.59 4.47
CA PHE A 49 20.64 15.95 5.56
C PHE A 49 21.47 14.76 5.11
N GLY A 50 21.32 14.31 3.86
CA GLY A 50 21.98 13.13 3.32
C GLY A 50 21.11 11.88 3.37
N ARG A 51 21.38 10.92 2.49
CA ARG A 51 20.63 9.65 2.40
C ARG A 51 20.92 8.73 3.58
N ARG A 52 22.22 8.56 3.88
CA ARG A 52 22.69 7.62 4.91
C ARG A 52 22.15 7.92 6.30
N PRO A 53 22.32 9.12 6.89
CA PRO A 53 21.85 9.39 8.25
C PRO A 53 20.33 9.29 8.37
N ILE A 54 19.58 9.66 7.32
CA ILE A 54 18.12 9.58 7.33
C ILE A 54 17.65 8.13 7.28
N ILE A 55 18.25 7.27 6.45
CA ILE A 55 17.92 5.84 6.39
C ILE A 55 18.26 5.15 7.71
N LEU A 56 19.46 5.35 8.24
CA LEU A 56 19.88 4.73 9.50
C LEU A 56 19.03 5.20 10.68
N GLY A 57 18.73 6.50 10.76
CA GLY A 57 17.84 7.07 11.77
C GLY A 57 16.42 6.48 11.67
N ALA A 58 15.88 6.37 10.47
CA ALA A 58 14.56 5.78 10.25
C ALA A 58 14.50 4.30 10.68
N VAL A 59 15.52 3.50 10.34
CA VAL A 59 15.58 2.09 10.75
C VAL A 59 15.76 1.97 12.26
N LEU A 60 16.55 2.83 12.89
CA LEU A 60 16.72 2.82 14.35
C LEU A 60 15.39 3.16 15.06
N ILE A 61 14.70 4.21 14.64
CA ILE A 61 13.37 4.58 15.18
C ILE A 61 12.39 3.43 14.98
N TYR A 62 12.42 2.76 13.81
CA TYR A 62 11.59 1.60 13.52
C TYR A 62 11.87 0.44 14.50
N LEU A 63 13.13 0.16 14.82
CA LEU A 63 13.51 -0.88 15.79
C LEU A 63 12.99 -0.55 17.19
N VAL A 64 13.18 0.68 17.65
CA VAL A 64 12.66 1.14 18.94
C VAL A 64 11.13 1.04 18.99
N ALA A 65 10.46 1.48 17.92
CA ALA A 65 9.00 1.39 17.80
C ALA A 65 8.52 -0.07 17.77
N THR A 66 9.25 -0.97 17.10
CA THR A 66 8.93 -2.39 17.08
C THR A 66 9.06 -3.03 18.45
N LEU A 67 10.09 -2.69 19.19
CA LEU A 67 10.24 -3.11 20.59
C LEU A 67 9.08 -2.59 21.44
N GLY A 68 8.69 -1.32 21.26
CA GLY A 68 7.54 -0.72 21.91
C GLY A 68 6.23 -1.44 21.61
N CYS A 69 6.02 -1.90 20.36
CA CYS A 69 4.86 -2.71 20.01
C CYS A 69 4.86 -4.07 20.74
N ILE A 70 6.01 -4.75 20.84
CA ILE A 70 6.14 -6.04 21.55
C ILE A 70 5.81 -5.90 23.04
N LEU A 71 6.26 -4.81 23.66
CA LEU A 71 6.14 -4.55 25.10
C LEU A 71 4.86 -3.78 25.47
N ALA A 72 4.03 -3.42 24.50
CA ALA A 72 2.85 -2.60 24.74
C ALA A 72 1.90 -3.23 25.77
N PRO A 73 1.54 -2.52 26.84
CA PRO A 73 0.64 -3.01 27.88
C PRO A 73 -0.84 -2.86 27.50
N ASN A 74 -1.17 -2.00 26.55
CA ASN A 74 -2.54 -1.74 26.08
C ASN A 74 -2.56 -1.29 24.62
N ALA A 75 -3.76 -1.27 24.02
CA ALA A 75 -3.97 -0.93 22.61
C ALA A 75 -3.49 0.49 22.26
N THR A 76 -3.67 1.47 23.15
CA THR A 76 -3.26 2.86 22.91
C THR A 76 -1.74 2.99 22.75
N VAL A 77 -0.98 2.40 23.68
CA VAL A 77 0.49 2.37 23.60
C VAL A 77 0.95 1.62 22.35
N PHE A 78 0.31 0.50 22.04
CA PHE A 78 0.58 -0.24 20.83
C PHE A 78 0.37 0.62 19.58
N LEU A 79 -0.75 1.34 19.46
CA LEU A 79 -1.06 2.19 18.30
C LEU A 79 -0.07 3.36 18.16
N ILE A 80 0.38 3.95 19.25
CA ILE A 80 1.41 5.01 19.22
C ILE A 80 2.71 4.47 18.61
N PHE A 81 3.21 3.34 19.12
CA PHE A 81 4.42 2.73 18.54
C PHE A 81 4.20 2.24 17.11
N ARG A 82 2.98 1.80 16.79
CA ARG A 82 2.62 1.42 15.43
C ARG A 82 2.68 2.60 14.44
N MET A 83 2.24 3.80 14.85
CA MET A 83 2.44 5.03 14.08
C MET A 83 3.93 5.32 13.86
N MET A 84 4.75 5.19 14.90
CA MET A 84 6.19 5.41 14.79
C MET A 84 6.86 4.40 13.85
N GLN A 85 6.40 3.15 13.80
CA GLN A 85 6.90 2.14 12.86
C GLN A 85 6.74 2.54 11.39
N ALA A 86 5.78 3.41 11.05
CA ALA A 86 5.59 3.89 9.68
C ALA A 86 6.83 4.60 9.12
N VAL A 87 7.76 5.04 9.98
CA VAL A 87 9.03 5.67 9.58
C VAL A 87 9.87 4.78 8.65
N ILE A 88 9.67 3.47 8.65
CA ILE A 88 10.35 2.55 7.71
C ILE A 88 10.03 2.85 6.24
N ALA A 89 8.91 3.53 5.96
CA ALA A 89 8.57 4.00 4.62
C ALA A 89 9.65 4.93 4.04
N VAL A 90 10.35 5.67 4.89
CA VAL A 90 11.50 6.51 4.53
C VAL A 90 12.56 5.69 3.82
N ALA A 91 12.94 4.54 4.38
CA ALA A 91 13.93 3.65 3.78
C ALA A 91 13.45 3.09 2.43
N MET A 92 12.14 2.78 2.29
CA MET A 92 11.56 2.32 1.02
C MET A 92 11.61 3.39 -0.08
N VAL A 93 11.31 4.63 0.25
CA VAL A 93 11.37 5.74 -0.72
C VAL A 93 12.81 6.02 -1.11
N LEU A 94 13.70 6.12 -0.11
CA LEU A 94 15.10 6.46 -0.34
C LEU A 94 15.90 5.35 -1.01
N SER A 95 15.50 4.07 -0.89
CA SER A 95 16.16 2.97 -1.59
C SER A 95 16.22 3.19 -3.10
N ARG A 96 15.14 3.70 -3.70
CA ARG A 96 15.09 4.05 -5.13
C ARG A 96 15.96 5.25 -5.47
N ALA A 97 16.03 6.23 -4.56
CA ALA A 97 16.89 7.39 -4.72
C ALA A 97 18.38 6.99 -4.67
N VAL A 98 18.77 6.16 -3.68
CA VAL A 98 20.12 5.62 -3.55
C VAL A 98 20.56 4.86 -4.81
N VAL A 99 19.68 3.98 -5.35
CA VAL A 99 19.97 3.27 -6.60
C VAL A 99 20.23 4.24 -7.74
N ARG A 100 19.41 5.29 -7.86
CA ARG A 100 19.59 6.31 -8.90
C ARG A 100 20.85 7.14 -8.71
N ASP A 101 21.27 7.36 -7.47
CA ASP A 101 22.48 8.13 -7.15
C ASP A 101 23.77 7.33 -7.45
N ILE A 102 23.73 5.98 -7.35
CA ILE A 102 24.89 5.10 -7.51
C ILE A 102 25.07 4.63 -8.96
N TYR A 103 23.98 4.33 -9.67
CA TYR A 103 24.03 3.71 -10.99
C TYR A 103 23.78 4.73 -12.11
N SER A 104 24.36 4.47 -13.32
CA SER A 104 23.99 5.19 -14.53
C SER A 104 22.51 4.97 -14.88
N GLN A 105 21.90 5.89 -15.64
CA GLN A 105 20.46 5.92 -15.90
C GLN A 105 19.90 4.55 -16.36
N ASP A 106 20.58 3.87 -17.30
CA ASP A 106 20.13 2.57 -17.82
C ASP A 106 20.21 1.45 -16.79
N ARG A 107 21.29 1.42 -16.00
CA ARG A 107 21.46 0.43 -14.92
C ARG A 107 20.53 0.71 -13.74
N ALA A 108 20.29 1.98 -13.42
CA ALA A 108 19.37 2.36 -12.35
C ALA A 108 17.95 1.85 -12.61
N ALA A 109 17.46 1.94 -13.85
CA ALA A 109 16.16 1.40 -14.23
C ALA A 109 16.06 -0.11 -13.96
N SER A 110 17.08 -0.89 -14.33
CA SER A 110 17.13 -2.33 -14.06
C SER A 110 17.17 -2.64 -12.56
N MET A 111 17.99 -1.94 -11.79
CA MET A 111 18.12 -2.15 -10.34
C MET A 111 16.85 -1.76 -9.59
N ILE A 112 16.18 -0.67 -9.96
CA ILE A 112 14.86 -0.30 -9.42
C ILE A 112 13.83 -1.40 -9.73
N GLY A 113 13.92 -2.02 -10.92
CA GLY A 113 13.11 -3.19 -11.29
C GLY A 113 13.27 -4.34 -10.31
N TYR A 114 14.50 -4.74 -9.97
CA TYR A 114 14.76 -5.80 -8.98
C TYR A 114 14.25 -5.44 -7.58
N VAL A 115 14.46 -4.21 -7.12
CA VAL A 115 13.92 -3.73 -5.83
C VAL A 115 12.40 -3.81 -5.81
N THR A 116 11.75 -3.39 -6.88
CA THR A 116 10.27 -3.41 -6.99
C THR A 116 9.73 -4.84 -7.06
N MET A 117 10.45 -5.74 -7.75
CA MET A 117 10.10 -7.17 -7.79
C MET A 117 10.16 -7.80 -6.39
N GLY A 118 11.20 -7.52 -5.61
CA GLY A 118 11.29 -7.95 -4.21
C GLY A 118 10.13 -7.42 -3.35
N MET A 119 9.75 -6.15 -3.57
CA MET A 119 8.60 -5.56 -2.87
C MET A 119 7.27 -6.23 -3.22
N ALA A 120 7.10 -6.77 -4.44
CA ALA A 120 5.88 -7.46 -4.85
C ALA A 120 5.74 -8.86 -4.23
N VAL A 121 6.86 -9.55 -4.00
CA VAL A 121 6.87 -10.91 -3.41
C VAL A 121 6.51 -10.88 -1.92
N VAL A 122 6.96 -9.87 -1.19
CA VAL A 122 6.77 -9.77 0.26
C VAL A 122 5.30 -9.82 0.70
N PRO A 123 4.35 -9.08 0.08
CA PRO A 123 2.94 -9.19 0.43
C PRO A 123 2.31 -10.57 0.19
N MET A 124 2.89 -11.38 -0.70
CA MET A 124 2.41 -12.75 -0.94
C MET A 124 2.76 -13.69 0.22
N ILE A 125 3.96 -13.55 0.74
CA ILE A 125 4.54 -14.52 1.70
C ILE A 125 4.32 -14.04 3.15
N ALA A 126 4.38 -12.74 3.40
CA ALA A 126 4.35 -12.19 4.75
C ALA A 126 3.09 -12.56 5.56
N PRO A 127 1.85 -12.51 5.03
CA PRO A 127 0.68 -12.91 5.79
C PRO A 127 0.68 -14.40 6.13
N ALA A 128 1.15 -15.26 5.21
CA ALA A 128 1.24 -16.71 5.46
C ALA A 128 2.23 -17.01 6.61
N ILE A 129 3.42 -16.41 6.57
CA ILE A 129 4.38 -16.51 7.68
C ILE A 129 3.76 -15.96 8.96
N GLY A 130 3.10 -14.81 8.88
CA GLY A 130 2.48 -14.14 10.02
C GLY A 130 1.37 -14.97 10.67
N GLY A 131 0.52 -15.59 9.87
CA GLY A 131 -0.53 -16.48 10.37
C GLY A 131 0.02 -17.72 11.07
N MET A 132 1.09 -18.33 10.53
CA MET A 132 1.80 -19.44 11.18
C MET A 132 2.45 -19.03 12.49
N LEU A 133 3.12 -17.89 12.53
CA LEU A 133 3.74 -17.36 13.74
C LEU A 133 2.70 -17.06 14.82
N GLU A 134 1.57 -16.45 14.42
CA GLU A 134 0.44 -16.19 15.33
C GLU A 134 -0.06 -17.48 15.97
N GLN A 135 -0.27 -18.52 15.18
CA GLN A 135 -0.85 -19.77 15.64
C GLN A 135 0.09 -20.52 16.62
N ILE A 136 1.42 -20.41 16.44
CA ILE A 136 2.41 -21.16 17.23
C ILE A 136 2.86 -20.37 18.47
N TRP A 137 3.14 -19.09 18.31
CA TRP A 137 3.77 -18.25 19.35
C TRP A 137 3.00 -16.96 19.68
N GLY A 138 1.83 -16.76 19.06
CA GLY A 138 1.00 -15.57 19.24
C GLY A 138 1.51 -14.34 18.48
N TRP A 139 0.73 -13.28 18.51
CA TRP A 139 0.93 -12.07 17.70
C TRP A 139 2.28 -11.36 17.88
N ARG A 140 2.87 -11.46 19.09
CA ARG A 140 4.18 -10.85 19.39
C ARG A 140 5.30 -11.42 18.54
N ALA A 141 5.20 -12.68 18.11
CA ALA A 141 6.18 -13.32 17.25
C ALA A 141 6.31 -12.61 15.89
N ASN A 142 5.24 -12.04 15.37
CA ASN A 142 5.26 -11.24 14.15
C ASN A 142 6.13 -9.98 14.30
N PHE A 143 6.03 -9.30 15.44
CA PHE A 143 6.85 -8.13 15.73
C PHE A 143 8.31 -8.52 16.06
N ALA A 144 8.54 -9.67 16.68
CA ALA A 144 9.89 -10.22 16.88
C ALA A 144 10.57 -10.53 15.53
N LEU A 145 9.85 -11.11 14.57
CA LEU A 145 10.34 -11.29 13.20
C LEU A 145 10.69 -9.95 12.54
N LEU A 146 9.83 -8.93 12.70
CA LEU A 146 10.09 -7.59 12.18
C LEU A 146 11.31 -6.93 12.84
N MET A 147 11.53 -7.17 14.13
CA MET A 147 12.72 -6.72 14.87
C MET A 147 13.98 -7.36 14.30
N LEU A 148 13.96 -8.67 14.09
CA LEU A 148 15.08 -9.41 13.51
C LEU A 148 15.43 -8.91 12.10
N CYS A 149 14.43 -8.82 11.22
CA CYS A 149 14.63 -8.31 9.85
C CYS A 149 15.12 -6.85 9.84
N GLY A 150 14.55 -6.00 10.67
CA GLY A 150 14.96 -4.60 10.79
C GLY A 150 16.39 -4.48 11.33
N GLY A 151 16.77 -5.30 12.30
CA GLY A 151 18.13 -5.37 12.82
C GLY A 151 19.16 -5.80 11.76
N MET A 152 18.82 -6.82 10.96
CA MET A 152 19.66 -7.22 9.82
C MET A 152 19.84 -6.08 8.81
N VAL A 153 18.72 -5.40 8.45
CA VAL A 153 18.78 -4.25 7.54
C VAL A 153 19.62 -3.11 8.12
N PHE A 154 19.50 -2.85 9.44
CA PHE A 154 20.32 -1.84 10.11
C PHE A 154 21.81 -2.16 10.04
N ILE A 155 22.20 -3.40 10.34
CA ILE A 155 23.61 -3.84 10.31
C ILE A 155 24.18 -3.74 8.89
N ILE A 156 23.44 -4.21 7.88
CA ILE A 156 23.86 -4.12 6.47
C ILE A 156 24.00 -2.65 6.06
N ALA A 157 23.00 -1.83 6.34
CA ALA A 157 23.04 -0.40 5.98
C ALA A 157 24.14 0.36 6.71
N TRP A 158 24.43 0.01 7.97
CA TRP A 158 25.51 0.64 8.74
C TRP A 158 26.88 0.35 8.14
N ASN A 159 27.11 -0.88 7.69
CA ASN A 159 28.42 -1.32 7.19
C ASN A 159 28.65 -0.98 5.71
N ASP A 160 27.60 -1.02 4.88
CA ASP A 160 27.74 -0.96 3.41
C ASP A 160 27.20 0.33 2.79
N LEU A 161 26.20 0.97 3.42
CA LEU A 161 25.61 2.17 2.88
C LEU A 161 26.51 3.39 3.10
N GLY A 162 27.17 3.86 2.02
CA GLY A 162 27.86 5.14 1.98
C GLY A 162 26.87 6.33 1.86
N GLU A 163 27.39 7.57 1.99
CA GLU A 163 26.60 8.73 1.64
C GLU A 163 26.54 8.89 0.12
N THR A 164 25.32 8.92 -0.43
CA THR A 164 25.09 8.98 -1.88
C THR A 164 24.47 10.31 -2.33
N ALA A 165 23.93 11.10 -1.40
CA ALA A 165 23.31 12.37 -1.74
C ALA A 165 24.32 13.38 -2.27
N ARG A 166 24.00 13.99 -3.40
CA ARG A 166 24.60 15.28 -3.78
C ARG A 166 23.80 16.36 -3.07
N LYS A 167 24.47 17.18 -2.26
CA LYS A 167 23.81 18.30 -1.57
C LYS A 167 23.04 19.15 -2.58
N SER A 168 21.76 19.31 -2.37
CA SER A 168 20.88 20.14 -3.19
C SER A 168 20.35 21.29 -2.34
N ASP A 169 20.30 22.45 -2.94
CA ASP A 169 19.72 23.66 -2.32
C ASP A 169 18.17 23.67 -2.39
N ASN A 170 17.55 22.59 -2.89
CA ASN A 170 16.11 22.48 -2.95
C ASN A 170 15.50 22.47 -1.55
N THR A 171 14.73 23.50 -1.25
CA THR A 171 14.05 23.66 0.03
C THR A 171 12.65 23.05 -0.01
N LEU A 172 12.14 22.58 1.15
CA LEU A 172 10.73 22.18 1.31
C LEU A 172 9.77 23.24 0.76
N ALA A 173 10.07 24.53 1.04
CA ALA A 173 9.27 25.65 0.55
C ALA A 173 9.24 25.76 -0.99
N GLY A 174 10.35 25.41 -1.68
CA GLY A 174 10.40 25.36 -3.14
C GLY A 174 9.44 24.30 -3.69
N GLN A 175 9.45 23.11 -3.12
CA GLN A 175 8.60 22.00 -3.53
C GLN A 175 7.11 22.28 -3.30
N PHE A 176 6.73 22.90 -2.16
CA PHE A 176 5.36 23.30 -1.90
C PHE A 176 4.82 24.37 -2.86
N ARG A 177 5.69 25.19 -3.44
CA ARG A 177 5.33 26.18 -4.46
C ARG A 177 4.91 25.55 -5.79
N GLU A 178 5.33 24.32 -6.07
CA GLU A 178 5.00 23.58 -7.30
C GLU A 178 3.64 22.90 -7.21
N TYR A 179 3.13 22.59 -6.00
CA TYR A 179 1.87 21.89 -5.81
C TYR A 179 0.66 22.55 -6.48
N PRO A 180 0.47 23.89 -6.41
CA PRO A 180 -0.68 24.53 -7.07
C PRO A 180 -0.75 24.30 -8.58
N GLU A 181 0.38 24.15 -9.26
CA GLU A 181 0.41 23.86 -10.70
C GLU A 181 -0.13 22.48 -11.02
N LEU A 182 0.21 21.46 -10.22
CA LEU A 182 -0.29 20.09 -10.34
C LEU A 182 -1.76 20.02 -9.94
N LEU A 183 -2.12 20.62 -8.80
CA LEU A 183 -3.48 20.57 -8.26
C LEU A 183 -4.51 21.29 -9.14
N LYS A 184 -4.12 22.23 -9.98
CA LYS A 184 -4.97 22.88 -10.99
C LYS A 184 -5.19 22.01 -12.23
N SER A 185 -4.45 20.91 -12.40
CA SER A 185 -4.57 20.06 -13.60
C SER A 185 -5.64 18.99 -13.44
N PRO A 186 -6.75 19.03 -14.23
CA PRO A 186 -7.77 17.98 -14.19
C PRO A 186 -7.21 16.60 -14.58
N ARG A 187 -6.23 16.52 -15.50
CA ARG A 187 -5.60 15.26 -15.90
C ARG A 187 -4.81 14.64 -14.73
N PHE A 188 -4.09 15.47 -13.96
CA PHE A 188 -3.41 15.00 -12.76
C PHE A 188 -4.39 14.36 -11.78
N TRP A 189 -5.50 15.04 -11.48
CA TRP A 189 -6.54 14.51 -10.60
C TRP A 189 -7.17 13.23 -11.12
N GLY A 190 -7.45 13.15 -12.41
CA GLY A 190 -8.05 11.95 -13.00
C GLY A 190 -7.17 10.71 -12.84
N TYR A 191 -5.86 10.80 -13.15
CA TYR A 191 -4.94 9.69 -12.91
C TYR A 191 -4.72 9.40 -11.42
N CYS A 192 -4.60 10.46 -10.61
CA CYS A 192 -4.41 10.35 -9.17
C CYS A 192 -5.61 9.65 -8.52
N MET A 193 -6.84 10.05 -8.84
CA MET A 193 -8.05 9.44 -8.34
C MET A 193 -8.25 8.02 -8.87
N ALA A 194 -7.95 7.74 -10.14
CA ALA A 194 -8.01 6.38 -10.67
C ALA A 194 -7.06 5.43 -9.89
N SER A 195 -5.86 5.89 -9.57
CA SER A 195 -4.91 5.14 -8.73
C SER A 195 -5.38 5.02 -7.28
N ALA A 196 -5.81 6.12 -6.67
CA ALA A 196 -6.22 6.16 -5.25
C ALA A 196 -7.48 5.32 -5.00
N LEU A 197 -8.50 5.43 -5.85
CA LEU A 197 -9.75 4.70 -5.72
C LEU A 197 -9.59 3.24 -6.11
N GLY A 198 -8.83 2.92 -7.17
CA GLY A 198 -8.52 1.55 -7.55
C GLY A 198 -7.77 0.80 -6.45
N SER A 199 -6.71 1.40 -5.90
CA SER A 199 -5.98 0.82 -4.76
C SER A 199 -6.76 0.89 -3.46
N GLY A 200 -7.74 1.79 -3.35
CA GLY A 200 -8.59 1.96 -2.18
C GLY A 200 -9.33 0.68 -1.79
N ALA A 201 -9.81 -0.08 -2.76
CA ALA A 201 -10.39 -1.40 -2.54
C ALA A 201 -9.41 -2.35 -1.81
N PHE A 202 -8.14 -2.36 -2.23
CA PHE A 202 -7.11 -3.18 -1.58
C PHE A 202 -6.78 -2.69 -0.17
N PHE A 203 -6.74 -1.39 0.08
CA PHE A 203 -6.49 -0.87 1.42
C PHE A 203 -7.68 -1.11 2.37
N ALA A 204 -8.92 -1.02 1.89
CA ALA A 204 -10.10 -1.44 2.65
C ALA A 204 -10.04 -2.93 2.99
N TYR A 205 -9.65 -3.77 2.01
CA TYR A 205 -9.41 -5.19 2.22
C TYR A 205 -8.36 -5.46 3.31
N LEU A 206 -7.22 -4.77 3.30
CA LEU A 206 -6.18 -4.96 4.32
C LEU A 206 -6.70 -4.70 5.74
N GLY A 207 -7.59 -3.73 5.92
CA GLY A 207 -8.19 -3.43 7.21
C GLY A 207 -9.37 -4.33 7.58
N GLY A 208 -10.15 -4.78 6.60
CA GLY A 208 -11.41 -5.47 6.84
C GLY A 208 -11.38 -6.99 6.66
N ALA A 209 -10.52 -7.51 5.77
CA ALA A 209 -10.49 -8.94 5.47
C ALA A 209 -10.11 -9.83 6.67
N PRO A 210 -9.25 -9.43 7.62
CA PRO A 210 -9.01 -10.23 8.82
C PRO A 210 -10.27 -10.45 9.65
N PHE A 211 -11.13 -9.44 9.78
CA PHE A 211 -12.42 -9.57 10.45
C PHE A 211 -13.34 -10.55 9.71
N VAL A 212 -13.52 -10.36 8.40
CA VAL A 212 -14.37 -11.25 7.59
C VAL A 212 -13.86 -12.71 7.65
N ALA A 213 -12.54 -12.90 7.57
CA ALA A 213 -11.95 -14.22 7.66
C ALA A 213 -12.22 -14.92 8.99
N SER A 214 -12.08 -14.21 10.12
CA SER A 214 -12.24 -14.79 11.45
C SER A 214 -13.70 -14.84 11.91
N ASP A 215 -14.44 -13.73 11.78
CA ASP A 215 -15.79 -13.58 12.35
C ASP A 215 -16.87 -14.19 11.44
N VAL A 216 -16.72 -14.06 10.10
CA VAL A 216 -17.72 -14.56 9.15
C VAL A 216 -17.40 -16.00 8.72
N PHE A 217 -16.13 -16.29 8.39
CA PHE A 217 -15.73 -17.59 7.84
C PHE A 217 -15.09 -18.53 8.86
N GLY A 218 -14.79 -18.07 10.08
CA GLY A 218 -14.19 -18.89 11.15
C GLY A 218 -12.80 -19.42 10.83
N LEU A 219 -12.04 -18.74 9.97
CA LEU A 219 -10.71 -19.18 9.55
C LEU A 219 -9.68 -18.98 10.67
N SER A 220 -8.80 -19.96 10.80
CA SER A 220 -7.61 -19.84 11.63
C SER A 220 -6.61 -18.79 11.07
N PRO A 221 -5.71 -18.20 11.89
CA PRO A 221 -4.71 -17.26 11.42
C PRO A 221 -3.84 -17.78 10.28
N SER A 222 -3.48 -19.07 10.29
CA SER A 222 -2.68 -19.68 9.22
C SER A 222 -3.45 -19.80 7.91
N GLU A 223 -4.72 -20.25 7.96
CA GLU A 223 -5.57 -20.32 6.77
C GLU A 223 -5.79 -18.93 6.18
N MET A 224 -6.11 -17.95 7.03
CA MET A 224 -6.23 -16.54 6.63
C MET A 224 -4.96 -16.06 5.93
N GLY A 225 -3.79 -16.33 6.51
CA GLY A 225 -2.51 -15.94 5.94
C GLY A 225 -2.28 -16.51 4.53
N LEU A 226 -2.70 -17.74 4.26
CA LEU A 226 -2.63 -18.36 2.94
C LEU A 226 -3.57 -17.68 1.93
N TYR A 227 -4.82 -17.43 2.33
CA TYR A 227 -5.79 -16.75 1.46
C TYR A 227 -5.37 -15.32 1.09
N PHE A 228 -4.62 -14.62 1.94
CA PHE A 228 -4.07 -13.30 1.65
C PHE A 228 -3.05 -13.29 0.51
N ALA A 229 -2.57 -14.43 0.05
CA ALA A 229 -1.74 -14.52 -1.15
C ALA A 229 -2.52 -14.19 -2.45
N ALA A 230 -3.83 -14.43 -2.48
CA ALA A 230 -4.66 -14.30 -3.68
C ALA A 230 -4.57 -12.91 -4.36
N PRO A 231 -4.83 -11.76 -3.67
CA PRO A 231 -4.68 -10.45 -4.30
C PRO A 231 -3.23 -10.13 -4.72
N SER A 232 -2.24 -10.69 -4.03
CA SER A 232 -0.83 -10.48 -4.36
C SER A 232 -0.43 -11.21 -5.63
N ILE A 233 -0.91 -12.43 -5.83
CA ILE A 233 -0.76 -13.18 -7.08
C ILE A 233 -1.39 -12.39 -8.23
N GLY A 234 -2.61 -11.88 -8.00
CA GLY A 234 -3.29 -11.01 -8.96
C GLY A 234 -2.45 -9.77 -9.30
N TYR A 235 -1.91 -9.10 -8.30
CA TYR A 235 -1.08 -7.91 -8.49
C TYR A 235 0.19 -8.21 -9.31
N PHE A 236 0.83 -9.34 -9.07
CA PHE A 236 1.96 -9.81 -9.87
C PHE A 236 1.56 -10.00 -11.34
N LEU A 237 0.44 -10.70 -11.59
CA LEU A 237 -0.08 -10.93 -12.95
C LEU A 237 -0.46 -9.62 -13.64
N GLY A 238 -1.10 -8.69 -12.94
CA GLY A 238 -1.46 -7.37 -13.46
C GLY A 238 -0.26 -6.52 -13.88
N ASN A 239 0.81 -6.55 -13.07
CA ASN A 239 2.07 -5.89 -13.43
C ASN A 239 2.77 -6.57 -14.60
N TRP A 240 2.73 -7.90 -14.69
CA TRP A 240 3.24 -8.64 -15.85
C TRP A 240 2.48 -8.26 -17.12
N ILE A 241 1.15 -8.23 -17.10
CA ILE A 241 0.31 -7.77 -18.23
C ILE A 241 0.69 -6.33 -18.61
N THR A 242 0.87 -5.44 -17.63
CA THR A 242 1.32 -4.07 -17.89
C THR A 242 2.67 -4.05 -18.61
N GLY A 243 3.66 -4.79 -18.11
CA GLY A 243 4.99 -4.84 -18.74
C GLY A 243 4.96 -5.36 -20.18
N ALA A 244 4.12 -6.38 -20.46
CA ALA A 244 4.02 -6.99 -21.76
C ALA A 244 3.22 -6.15 -22.78
N PHE A 245 2.18 -5.44 -22.35
CA PHE A 245 1.18 -4.88 -23.26
C PHE A 245 1.01 -3.37 -23.18
N ALA A 246 1.48 -2.67 -22.15
CA ALA A 246 1.22 -1.23 -21.96
C ALA A 246 1.72 -0.36 -23.14
N ALA A 247 2.88 -0.71 -23.71
CA ALA A 247 3.42 0.00 -24.88
C ALA A 247 2.54 -0.10 -26.14
N ARG A 248 1.80 -1.22 -26.28
CA ARG A 248 0.92 -1.45 -27.44
C ARG A 248 -0.49 -0.93 -27.22
N VAL A 249 -1.02 -1.09 -26.01
CA VAL A 249 -2.40 -0.76 -25.65
C VAL A 249 -2.55 0.72 -25.29
N GLY A 250 -1.52 1.32 -24.71
CA GLY A 250 -1.51 2.69 -24.21
C GLY A 250 -1.98 2.81 -22.76
N VAL A 251 -1.45 3.83 -22.07
CA VAL A 251 -1.63 4.07 -20.63
C VAL A 251 -3.12 4.13 -20.23
N ASN A 252 -3.93 4.95 -20.92
CA ASN A 252 -5.34 5.16 -20.55
C ASN A 252 -6.18 3.90 -20.66
N ARG A 253 -5.99 3.11 -21.71
CA ARG A 253 -6.72 1.86 -21.90
C ARG A 253 -6.30 0.82 -20.87
N MET A 254 -5.01 0.76 -20.52
CA MET A 254 -4.52 -0.14 -19.47
C MET A 254 -5.13 0.19 -18.10
N VAL A 255 -5.22 1.48 -17.75
CA VAL A 255 -5.89 1.92 -16.51
C VAL A 255 -7.38 1.56 -16.56
N LEU A 256 -8.06 1.79 -17.68
CA LEU A 256 -9.48 1.45 -17.84
C LEU A 256 -9.72 -0.05 -17.70
N TYR A 257 -8.94 -0.88 -18.37
CA TYR A 257 -9.08 -2.34 -18.27
C TYR A 257 -8.78 -2.83 -16.84
N GLY A 258 -7.77 -2.27 -16.18
CA GLY A 258 -7.46 -2.60 -14.79
C GLY A 258 -8.61 -2.28 -13.84
N THR A 259 -9.18 -1.06 -13.96
CA THR A 259 -10.33 -0.65 -13.13
C THR A 259 -11.58 -1.48 -13.40
N LEU A 260 -11.84 -1.85 -14.67
CA LEU A 260 -12.96 -2.73 -15.06
C LEU A 260 -12.78 -4.14 -14.47
N ILE A 261 -11.60 -4.73 -14.56
CA ILE A 261 -11.31 -6.07 -14.02
C ILE A 261 -11.50 -6.08 -12.49
N GLY A 262 -10.98 -5.07 -11.78
CA GLY A 262 -11.16 -4.95 -10.33
C GLY A 262 -12.62 -4.81 -9.93
N THR A 263 -13.36 -3.92 -10.61
CA THR A 263 -14.81 -3.74 -10.37
C THR A 263 -15.61 -4.99 -10.68
N PHE A 264 -15.28 -5.70 -11.75
CA PHE A 264 -15.92 -6.97 -12.10
C PHE A 264 -15.69 -8.04 -11.04
N GLY A 265 -14.47 -8.15 -10.49
CA GLY A 265 -14.17 -9.04 -9.37
C GLY A 265 -15.05 -8.76 -8.14
N MET A 266 -15.24 -7.47 -7.82
CA MET A 266 -16.10 -7.06 -6.71
C MET A 266 -17.58 -7.30 -6.99
N ALA A 267 -18.04 -7.10 -8.23
CA ALA A 267 -19.40 -7.44 -8.63
C ALA A 267 -19.67 -8.94 -8.47
N LEU A 268 -18.74 -9.81 -8.90
CA LEU A 268 -18.85 -11.25 -8.69
C LEU A 268 -18.88 -11.61 -7.20
N SER A 269 -18.08 -10.95 -6.37
CA SER A 269 -18.10 -11.14 -4.91
C SER A 269 -19.46 -10.78 -4.32
N LEU A 270 -20.06 -9.64 -4.71
CA LEU A 270 -21.40 -9.24 -4.30
C LEU A 270 -22.46 -10.26 -4.73
N VAL A 271 -22.45 -10.69 -5.99
CA VAL A 271 -23.39 -11.68 -6.50
C VAL A 271 -23.27 -12.99 -5.72
N SER A 272 -22.04 -13.46 -5.47
CA SER A 272 -21.80 -14.67 -4.67
C SER A 272 -22.37 -14.56 -3.26
N SER A 273 -22.18 -13.40 -2.59
CA SER A 273 -22.70 -13.15 -1.25
C SER A 273 -24.24 -13.05 -1.22
N TYR A 274 -24.86 -12.35 -2.19
CA TYR A 274 -26.32 -12.24 -2.25
C TYR A 274 -27.02 -13.56 -2.61
N THR A 275 -26.37 -14.43 -3.36
CA THR A 275 -26.93 -15.75 -3.73
C THR A 275 -26.67 -16.84 -2.69
N GLY A 276 -26.03 -16.50 -1.56
CA GLY A 276 -25.74 -17.46 -0.50
C GLY A 276 -24.59 -18.45 -0.83
N HIS A 277 -23.82 -18.17 -1.88
CA HIS A 277 -22.64 -18.96 -2.28
C HIS A 277 -21.32 -18.34 -1.79
N SER A 278 -21.40 -17.45 -0.78
CA SER A 278 -20.22 -16.85 -0.18
C SER A 278 -19.46 -17.86 0.66
N GLY A 279 -18.15 -17.88 0.49
CA GLY A 279 -17.23 -18.70 1.25
C GLY A 279 -15.80 -18.22 1.09
N PRO A 280 -14.84 -18.77 1.84
CA PRO A 280 -13.45 -18.33 1.79
C PRO A 280 -12.88 -18.33 0.36
N ILE A 281 -13.10 -19.41 -0.39
CA ILE A 281 -12.56 -19.56 -1.75
C ILE A 281 -13.16 -18.52 -2.70
N SER A 282 -14.48 -18.26 -2.65
CA SER A 282 -15.11 -17.26 -3.53
C SER A 282 -14.69 -15.86 -3.14
N PHE A 283 -14.74 -15.50 -1.84
CA PHE A 283 -14.36 -14.17 -1.35
C PHE A 283 -12.90 -13.86 -1.70
N PHE A 284 -11.94 -14.67 -1.27
CA PHE A 284 -10.52 -14.42 -1.53
C PHE A 284 -10.12 -14.66 -2.99
N GLY A 285 -10.80 -15.59 -3.69
CA GLY A 285 -10.56 -15.87 -5.10
C GLY A 285 -10.86 -14.65 -5.98
N PHE A 286 -11.98 -13.95 -5.75
CA PHE A 286 -12.31 -12.73 -6.48
C PHE A 286 -11.36 -11.56 -6.16
N MET A 287 -10.66 -11.59 -5.01
CA MET A 287 -9.59 -10.61 -4.71
C MET A 287 -8.40 -10.72 -5.67
N THR A 288 -8.19 -11.86 -6.32
CA THR A 288 -7.19 -12.00 -7.38
C THR A 288 -7.47 -11.03 -8.53
N LEU A 289 -8.74 -10.84 -8.92
CA LEU A 289 -9.14 -9.88 -9.95
C LEU A 289 -8.88 -8.44 -9.51
N VAL A 290 -9.13 -8.12 -8.24
CA VAL A 290 -8.76 -6.80 -7.67
C VAL A 290 -7.25 -6.60 -7.74
N GLY A 291 -6.47 -7.63 -7.41
CA GLY A 291 -5.02 -7.60 -7.55
C GLY A 291 -4.58 -7.33 -8.99
N ILE A 292 -5.11 -8.07 -9.97
CA ILE A 292 -4.81 -7.85 -11.40
C ILE A 292 -5.14 -6.41 -11.80
N GLY A 293 -6.35 -5.96 -11.43
CA GLY A 293 -6.79 -4.59 -11.68
C GLY A 293 -5.83 -3.55 -11.12
N ASN A 294 -5.36 -3.73 -9.88
CA ASN A 294 -4.41 -2.82 -9.24
C ASN A 294 -3.04 -2.82 -9.92
N GLY A 295 -2.51 -3.97 -10.30
CA GLY A 295 -1.24 -4.07 -11.02
C GLY A 295 -1.28 -3.32 -12.36
N MET A 296 -2.41 -3.40 -13.07
CA MET A 296 -2.61 -2.66 -14.31
C MET A 296 -2.86 -1.15 -14.07
N THR A 297 -3.65 -0.81 -13.05
CA THR A 297 -4.07 0.58 -12.79
C THR A 297 -2.95 1.42 -12.22
N ILE A 298 -2.32 1.00 -11.11
CA ILE A 298 -1.38 1.82 -10.34
C ILE A 298 -0.16 2.20 -11.19
N SER A 299 0.45 1.23 -11.85
CA SER A 299 1.65 1.44 -12.66
C SER A 299 1.40 2.40 -13.83
N ASN A 300 0.29 2.21 -14.54
CA ASN A 300 -0.06 3.05 -15.69
C ASN A 300 -0.59 4.43 -15.27
N ALA A 301 -1.41 4.52 -14.23
CA ALA A 301 -1.88 5.82 -13.71
C ALA A 301 -0.71 6.66 -13.17
N THR A 302 0.28 6.04 -12.54
CA THR A 302 1.51 6.73 -12.13
C THR A 302 2.26 7.28 -13.34
N ALA A 303 2.45 6.48 -14.39
CA ALA A 303 3.07 6.96 -15.63
C ALA A 303 2.28 8.13 -16.26
N GLY A 304 0.95 8.03 -16.25
CA GLY A 304 0.04 9.10 -16.68
C GLY A 304 0.23 10.37 -15.86
N MET A 305 0.25 10.30 -14.52
CA MET A 305 0.49 11.45 -13.63
C MET A 305 1.82 12.16 -13.94
N LEU A 306 2.89 11.40 -14.12
CA LEU A 306 4.23 11.93 -14.41
C LEU A 306 4.30 12.63 -15.77
N SER A 307 3.48 12.21 -16.74
CA SER A 307 3.43 12.80 -18.09
C SER A 307 2.70 14.14 -18.14
N VAL A 308 1.88 14.48 -17.14
CA VAL A 308 1.10 15.73 -17.11
C VAL A 308 1.99 16.96 -17.05
N ARG A 309 3.03 16.92 -16.22
CA ARG A 309 4.04 17.97 -16.06
C ARG A 309 5.43 17.32 -15.88
N PRO A 310 6.16 17.03 -16.97
CA PRO A 310 7.42 16.28 -16.89
C PRO A 310 8.49 16.94 -15.99
N HIS A 311 8.51 18.27 -15.93
CA HIS A 311 9.43 19.02 -15.06
C HIS A 311 9.10 18.88 -13.56
N LEU A 312 7.86 18.50 -13.22
CA LEU A 312 7.39 18.27 -11.84
C LEU A 312 7.19 16.78 -11.52
N ALA A 313 7.81 15.89 -12.29
CA ALA A 313 7.58 14.43 -12.14
C ALA A 313 7.85 13.93 -10.72
N GLY A 314 8.90 14.40 -10.05
CA GLY A 314 9.21 14.05 -8.68
C GLY A 314 8.11 14.46 -7.69
N THR A 315 7.67 15.71 -7.79
CA THR A 315 6.58 16.29 -6.98
C THR A 315 5.24 15.58 -7.26
N ALA A 316 4.94 15.30 -8.53
CA ALA A 316 3.73 14.55 -8.93
C ALA A 316 3.72 13.13 -8.37
N SER A 317 4.86 12.44 -8.39
CA SER A 317 5.00 11.08 -7.82
C SER A 317 4.77 11.08 -6.30
N GLY A 318 5.41 11.99 -5.57
CA GLY A 318 5.28 12.09 -4.11
C GLY A 318 3.86 12.45 -3.68
N LEU A 319 3.26 13.47 -4.30
CA LEU A 319 1.91 13.92 -4.01
C LEU A 319 0.86 12.86 -4.38
N GLY A 320 1.00 12.24 -5.56
CA GLY A 320 0.12 11.16 -5.99
C GLY A 320 0.17 9.94 -5.07
N ALA A 321 1.36 9.53 -4.63
CA ALA A 321 1.53 8.45 -3.67
C ALA A 321 0.93 8.80 -2.30
N ALA A 322 1.10 10.04 -1.83
CA ALA A 322 0.53 10.49 -0.57
C ALA A 322 -1.01 10.50 -0.60
N ILE A 323 -1.62 10.97 -1.68
CA ILE A 323 -3.07 10.96 -1.87
C ILE A 323 -3.60 9.52 -1.95
N MET A 324 -2.92 8.65 -2.69
CA MET A 324 -3.27 7.23 -2.81
C MET A 324 -3.24 6.52 -1.45
N ILE A 325 -2.17 6.65 -0.71
CA ILE A 325 -1.99 5.98 0.59
C ILE A 325 -2.88 6.62 1.67
N GLY A 326 -3.01 7.94 1.68
CA GLY A 326 -3.88 8.68 2.60
C GLY A 326 -5.37 8.36 2.37
N GLY A 327 -5.81 8.30 1.11
CA GLY A 327 -7.15 7.81 0.75
C GLY A 327 -7.36 6.35 1.16
N GLY A 328 -6.34 5.51 0.97
CA GLY A 328 -6.31 4.14 1.46
C GLY A 328 -6.46 4.03 2.97
N ALA A 329 -5.79 4.90 3.73
CA ALA A 329 -5.93 4.98 5.19
C ALA A 329 -7.37 5.28 5.61
N ALA A 330 -8.00 6.25 4.96
CA ALA A 330 -9.40 6.64 5.24
C ALA A 330 -10.36 5.48 4.91
N LEU A 331 -10.20 4.81 3.77
CA LEU A 331 -11.04 3.68 3.39
C LEU A 331 -10.81 2.45 4.28
N SER A 332 -9.59 2.22 4.72
CA SER A 332 -9.27 1.17 5.71
C SER A 332 -9.95 1.47 7.06
N ALA A 333 -9.89 2.71 7.54
CA ALA A 333 -10.58 3.12 8.77
C ALA A 333 -12.11 2.99 8.64
N LEU A 334 -12.68 3.39 7.49
CA LEU A 334 -14.10 3.25 7.21
C LEU A 334 -14.53 1.77 7.22
N ALA A 335 -13.74 0.89 6.61
CA ALA A 335 -14.01 -0.54 6.64
C ALA A 335 -14.05 -1.07 8.07
N GLY A 336 -13.05 -0.71 8.91
CA GLY A 336 -13.03 -1.11 10.31
C GLY A 336 -14.22 -0.58 11.13
N ALA A 337 -14.68 0.64 10.86
CA ALA A 337 -15.82 1.24 11.56
C ALA A 337 -17.16 0.59 11.20
N LEU A 338 -17.31 0.04 9.99
CA LEU A 338 -18.54 -0.59 9.52
C LEU A 338 -18.59 -2.09 9.77
N LEU A 339 -17.45 -2.72 10.06
CA LEU A 339 -17.36 -4.14 10.35
C LEU A 339 -17.59 -4.38 11.85
N VAL A 340 -18.86 -4.59 12.20
CA VAL A 340 -19.28 -4.93 13.55
C VAL A 340 -19.78 -6.38 13.58
N PRO A 341 -19.75 -7.07 14.74
CA PRO A 341 -20.29 -8.44 14.85
C PRO A 341 -21.71 -8.55 14.27
N GLY A 342 -21.91 -9.52 13.39
CA GLY A 342 -23.20 -9.74 12.69
C GLY A 342 -23.40 -8.91 11.40
N ALA A 343 -22.51 -8.00 11.03
CA ALA A 343 -22.63 -7.27 9.77
C ALA A 343 -22.28 -8.11 8.52
N GLY A 344 -21.64 -9.25 8.70
CA GLY A 344 -21.18 -10.10 7.60
C GLY A 344 -20.06 -9.43 6.77
N GLU A 345 -19.86 -9.92 5.56
CA GLU A 345 -18.88 -9.41 4.61
C GLU A 345 -19.36 -8.22 3.77
N PHE A 346 -20.66 -7.94 3.76
CA PHE A 346 -21.28 -6.96 2.86
C PHE A 346 -20.70 -5.54 2.96
N PRO A 347 -20.49 -4.96 4.16
CA PRO A 347 -19.95 -3.60 4.25
C PRO A 347 -18.59 -3.47 3.55
N LEU A 348 -17.73 -4.46 3.72
CA LEU A 348 -16.41 -4.49 3.09
C LEU A 348 -16.52 -4.58 1.57
N ILE A 349 -17.32 -5.54 1.06
CA ILE A 349 -17.45 -5.75 -0.38
C ILE A 349 -18.06 -4.52 -1.05
N TRP A 350 -19.04 -3.85 -0.42
CA TRP A 350 -19.63 -2.61 -0.94
C TRP A 350 -18.63 -1.46 -1.01
N ILE A 351 -17.82 -1.22 0.02
CA ILE A 351 -16.75 -0.21 -0.01
C ILE A 351 -15.83 -0.49 -1.19
N MET A 352 -15.39 -1.73 -1.34
CA MET A 352 -14.46 -2.15 -2.39
C MET A 352 -15.07 -2.02 -3.78
N PHE A 353 -16.35 -2.38 -3.95
CA PHE A 353 -17.06 -2.25 -5.22
C PHE A 353 -17.23 -0.76 -5.62
N ILE A 354 -17.72 0.07 -4.70
CA ILE A 354 -17.97 1.49 -4.96
C ILE A 354 -16.66 2.21 -5.32
N THR A 355 -15.60 1.97 -4.57
CA THR A 355 -14.31 2.62 -4.84
C THR A 355 -13.72 2.17 -6.19
N SER A 356 -13.79 0.88 -6.52
CA SER A 356 -13.37 0.37 -7.82
C SER A 356 -14.20 0.95 -8.98
N ALA A 357 -15.52 1.07 -8.80
CA ALA A 357 -16.42 1.65 -9.80
C ALA A 357 -16.15 3.16 -10.00
N LEU A 358 -15.90 3.91 -8.93
CA LEU A 358 -15.52 5.33 -9.02
C LEU A 358 -14.17 5.53 -9.72
N ALA A 359 -13.24 4.57 -9.61
CA ALA A 359 -11.98 4.60 -10.34
C ALA A 359 -12.19 4.58 -11.87
N ILE A 360 -13.23 3.87 -12.36
CA ILE A 360 -13.63 3.89 -13.78
C ILE A 360 -14.02 5.30 -14.20
N LEU A 361 -14.83 5.99 -13.40
CA LEU A 361 -15.24 7.36 -13.70
C LEU A 361 -14.06 8.33 -13.73
N ALA A 362 -13.08 8.11 -12.81
CA ALA A 362 -11.87 8.92 -12.78
C ALA A 362 -11.05 8.79 -14.07
N ILE A 363 -10.80 7.58 -14.57
CA ILE A 363 -10.05 7.41 -15.82
C ILE A 363 -10.85 7.84 -17.05
N LEU A 364 -12.15 7.65 -17.07
CA LEU A 364 -12.99 8.14 -18.16
C LEU A 364 -12.96 9.67 -18.26
N SER A 365 -12.86 10.39 -17.13
CA SER A 365 -12.69 11.84 -17.11
C SER A 365 -11.38 12.28 -17.78
N VAL A 366 -10.30 11.52 -17.61
CA VAL A 366 -9.01 11.77 -18.30
C VAL A 366 -9.18 11.58 -19.80
N VAL A 367 -9.73 10.43 -20.21
CA VAL A 367 -9.94 10.10 -21.64
C VAL A 367 -10.81 11.17 -22.33
N TRP A 368 -11.88 11.58 -21.65
CA TRP A 368 -12.75 12.65 -22.17
C TRP A 368 -12.01 13.98 -22.31
N ARG A 369 -11.22 14.34 -21.29
CA ARG A 369 -10.44 15.59 -21.31
C ARG A 369 -9.37 15.59 -22.41
N GLU A 370 -8.68 14.47 -22.61
CA GLU A 370 -7.66 14.36 -23.67
C GLU A 370 -8.28 14.49 -25.08
N ARG A 371 -9.45 13.91 -25.30
CA ARG A 371 -10.21 14.11 -26.55
C ARG A 371 -10.57 15.58 -26.79
N GLN A 372 -10.93 16.33 -25.74
CA GLN A 372 -11.27 17.75 -25.88
C GLN A 372 -10.07 18.62 -26.28
N ILE A 373 -8.86 18.27 -25.86
CA ILE A 373 -7.64 19.04 -26.15
C ILE A 373 -6.88 18.50 -27.36
N GLY A 374 -7.44 17.54 -28.08
CA GLY A 374 -6.89 17.01 -29.33
C GLY A 374 -5.65 16.13 -29.14
N MET A 375 -5.52 15.47 -27.98
CA MET A 375 -4.41 14.54 -27.65
C MET A 375 -4.82 13.09 -27.89
#